data_a097e8615c166579180e68153caff811
#
_entry.id   a097e8615c166579180e68153caff811
#
_cell.length_a   1.000
_cell.length_b   1.000
_cell.length_c   1.000
_cell.angle_alpha   90.00
_cell.angle_beta   90.00
_cell.angle_gamma   90.00
#
_symmetry.space_group_name_H-M   'P 1'
#
loop_
_entity.id
_entity.type
_entity.pdbx_description
1 polymer ?
#
loop_
_entity_poly.entity_id
_entity_poly.type
_entity_poly.pdbx_seq_one_letter_code
_entity_poly.pdbx_strand_id
1 'polypeptide(L)'
;IGNGLATAINRLRESNAKSKVIILLTDGENNRGEIAPLTAAEIARDQGIRVYTIGVGTRGTAPYPTVDFFGNPTVVQAKVQIDEKILGEIADLTGGRYFRATDNAKLQSIYDEINQLEKSKVEISQYTTYTEEYLRWAAAALALLLVEFLLRTLWLKSLP
;
A
#
# COMPACT_ATOMS: atom_id res chain seq x y z
N ILE A 1 4.20 -9.13 -16.21
CA ILE A 1 4.02 -8.25 -15.06
C ILE A 1 2.54 -7.91 -14.89
N GLY A 2 1.87 -7.34 -15.90
CA GLY A 2 0.51 -6.85 -15.81
C GLY A 2 -0.54 -7.90 -15.38
N ASN A 3 -0.53 -9.10 -15.95
CA ASN A 3 -1.47 -10.16 -15.56
C ASN A 3 -1.29 -10.61 -14.10
N GLY A 4 -0.02 -10.71 -13.63
CA GLY A 4 0.27 -11.05 -12.24
C GLY A 4 -0.23 -9.99 -11.27
N LEU A 5 0.00 -8.72 -11.60
CA LEU A 5 -0.48 -7.58 -10.82
C LEU A 5 -2.01 -7.54 -10.78
N ALA A 6 -2.70 -7.71 -11.91
CA ALA A 6 -4.15 -7.76 -11.98
C ALA A 6 -4.74 -8.91 -11.14
N THR A 7 -4.10 -10.08 -11.15
CA THR A 7 -4.52 -11.22 -10.32
C THR A 7 -4.38 -10.90 -8.82
N ALA A 8 -3.27 -10.28 -8.42
CA ALA A 8 -3.06 -9.87 -7.02
C ALA A 8 -4.09 -8.82 -6.57
N ILE A 9 -4.37 -7.84 -7.42
CA ILE A 9 -5.40 -6.81 -7.17
C ILE A 9 -6.77 -7.46 -6.96
N ASN A 10 -7.16 -8.38 -7.83
CA ASN A 10 -8.44 -9.06 -7.71
C ASN A 10 -8.59 -9.85 -6.39
N ARG A 11 -7.51 -10.46 -5.91
CA ARG A 11 -7.50 -11.15 -4.61
C ARG A 11 -7.63 -10.18 -3.41
N LEU A 12 -7.04 -8.99 -3.52
CA LEU A 12 -7.11 -7.99 -2.45
C LEU A 12 -8.39 -7.15 -2.48
N ARG A 13 -9.11 -7.15 -3.59
CA ARG A 13 -10.33 -6.36 -3.74
C ARG A 13 -11.36 -6.65 -2.65
N GLU A 14 -11.57 -7.92 -2.34
CA GLU A 14 -12.55 -8.38 -1.36
C GLU A 14 -12.03 -8.36 0.08
N SER A 15 -10.78 -7.98 0.29
CA SER A 15 -10.20 -7.89 1.63
C SER A 15 -10.73 -6.67 2.38
N ASN A 16 -11.12 -6.87 3.65
CA ASN A 16 -11.52 -5.81 4.57
C ASN A 16 -10.33 -5.18 5.32
N ALA A 17 -9.10 -5.45 4.90
CA ALA A 17 -7.91 -4.89 5.53
C ALA A 17 -7.87 -3.36 5.39
N LYS A 18 -7.47 -2.67 6.46
CA LYS A 18 -7.30 -1.20 6.48
C LYS A 18 -6.21 -0.70 5.54
N SER A 19 -5.17 -1.49 5.32
CA SER A 19 -4.11 -1.23 4.36
C SER A 19 -3.97 -2.42 3.42
N LYS A 20 -3.94 -2.15 2.12
CA LYS A 20 -3.76 -3.14 1.06
C LYS A 20 -2.48 -2.84 0.32
N VAL A 21 -1.58 -3.79 0.31
CA VAL A 21 -0.23 -3.64 -0.24
C VAL A 21 0.12 -4.83 -1.13
N ILE A 22 0.71 -4.55 -2.28
CA ILE A 22 1.29 -5.55 -3.17
C ILE A 22 2.79 -5.26 -3.27
N ILE A 23 3.61 -6.29 -3.16
CA ILE A 23 5.03 -6.24 -3.48
C ILE A 23 5.23 -7.00 -4.79
N LEU A 24 5.57 -6.27 -5.83
CA LEU A 24 5.85 -6.79 -7.16
C LEU A 24 7.35 -7.00 -7.31
N LEU A 25 7.79 -8.26 -7.32
CA LEU A 25 9.18 -8.66 -7.51
C LEU A 25 9.37 -9.20 -8.92
N THR A 26 10.33 -8.66 -9.67
CA THR A 26 10.63 -9.10 -11.04
C THR A 26 12.11 -8.96 -11.36
N ASP A 27 12.62 -9.87 -12.17
CA ASP A 27 14.00 -9.90 -12.67
C ASP A 27 14.10 -9.53 -14.17
N GLY A 28 12.98 -9.20 -14.82
CA GLY A 28 12.94 -8.99 -16.26
C GLY A 28 12.00 -7.89 -16.73
N GLU A 29 11.84 -7.88 -18.06
CA GLU A 29 10.95 -6.98 -18.77
C GLU A 29 9.52 -7.54 -18.88
N ASN A 30 8.56 -6.65 -19.13
CA ASN A 30 7.19 -7.05 -19.45
C ASN A 30 7.05 -7.45 -20.92
N ASN A 31 7.53 -8.65 -21.29
CA ASN A 31 7.55 -9.11 -22.66
C ASN A 31 6.26 -9.84 -23.10
N ARG A 32 5.36 -10.19 -22.16
CA ARG A 32 4.15 -10.98 -22.41
C ARG A 32 3.03 -10.60 -21.45
N GLY A 33 1.80 -10.69 -21.94
CA GLY A 33 0.60 -10.49 -21.15
C GLY A 33 -0.44 -9.67 -21.92
N GLU A 34 -1.71 -9.94 -21.68
CA GLU A 34 -2.84 -9.22 -22.29
C GLU A 34 -3.11 -7.89 -21.59
N ILE A 35 -2.75 -7.78 -20.30
CA ILE A 35 -2.97 -6.59 -19.48
C ILE A 35 -1.66 -5.80 -19.42
N ALA A 36 -1.72 -4.53 -19.84
CA ALA A 36 -0.60 -3.61 -19.69
C ALA A 36 -0.32 -3.35 -18.20
N PRO A 37 0.95 -3.32 -17.76
CA PRO A 37 1.31 -3.11 -16.36
C PRO A 37 0.75 -1.80 -15.77
N LEU A 38 0.76 -0.71 -16.54
CA LEU A 38 0.24 0.57 -16.11
C LEU A 38 -1.28 0.57 -15.94
N THR A 39 -2.01 -0.11 -16.82
CA THR A 39 -3.47 -0.28 -16.66
C THR A 39 -3.81 -1.04 -15.38
N ALA A 40 -3.04 -2.09 -15.06
CA ALA A 40 -3.21 -2.79 -13.79
C ALA A 40 -2.88 -1.88 -12.58
N ALA A 41 -1.86 -1.02 -12.70
CA ALA A 41 -1.52 -0.06 -11.65
C ALA A 41 -2.62 1.01 -11.45
N GLU A 42 -3.26 1.48 -12.52
CA GLU A 42 -4.42 2.38 -12.42
C GLU A 42 -5.57 1.74 -11.63
N ILE A 43 -5.88 0.48 -11.91
CA ILE A 43 -6.89 -0.27 -11.16
C ILE A 43 -6.49 -0.42 -9.69
N ALA A 44 -5.20 -0.68 -9.40
CA ALA A 44 -4.70 -0.75 -8.03
C ALA A 44 -4.90 0.57 -7.28
N ARG A 45 -4.54 1.69 -7.92
CA ARG A 45 -4.73 3.04 -7.37
C ARG A 45 -6.19 3.31 -7.05
N ASP A 46 -7.10 3.04 -7.98
CA ASP A 46 -8.53 3.30 -7.83
C ASP A 46 -9.17 2.45 -6.72
N GLN A 47 -8.54 1.32 -6.37
CA GLN A 47 -8.94 0.47 -5.25
C GLN A 47 -8.17 0.76 -3.94
N GLY A 48 -7.34 1.80 -3.92
CA GLY A 48 -6.54 2.16 -2.76
C GLY A 48 -5.46 1.12 -2.40
N ILE A 49 -5.01 0.33 -3.38
CA ILE A 49 -3.96 -0.68 -3.22
C ILE A 49 -2.62 -0.06 -3.59
N ARG A 50 -1.67 -0.05 -2.66
CA ARG A 50 -0.30 0.38 -2.94
C ARG A 50 0.52 -0.76 -3.52
N VAL A 51 1.36 -0.41 -4.50
CA VAL A 51 2.26 -1.37 -5.13
C VAL A 51 3.71 -0.92 -4.93
N TYR A 52 4.48 -1.69 -4.18
CA TYR A 52 5.92 -1.58 -4.11
C TYR A 52 6.53 -2.46 -5.19
N THR A 53 7.44 -1.92 -5.98
CA THR A 53 8.06 -2.65 -7.06
C THR A 53 9.54 -2.88 -6.76
N ILE A 54 10.02 -4.10 -6.94
CA ILE A 54 11.41 -4.49 -6.68
C ILE A 54 11.97 -5.13 -7.95
N GLY A 55 12.92 -4.45 -8.60
CA GLY A 55 13.72 -5.03 -9.67
C GLY A 55 14.87 -5.84 -9.09
N VAL A 56 14.95 -7.13 -9.39
CA VAL A 56 16.02 -8.02 -8.92
C VAL A 56 16.99 -8.33 -10.03
N GLY A 57 18.26 -8.19 -9.75
CA GLY A 57 19.32 -8.58 -10.67
C GLY A 57 20.44 -7.56 -10.81
N THR A 58 21.54 -7.99 -11.37
CA THR A 58 22.71 -7.16 -11.69
C THR A 58 22.53 -6.46 -13.04
N ARG A 59 23.14 -5.31 -13.22
CA ARG A 59 23.27 -4.68 -14.55
C ARG A 59 24.37 -5.39 -15.33
N GLY A 60 24.12 -5.70 -16.59
CA GLY A 60 25.15 -6.29 -17.42
C GLY A 60 24.62 -7.32 -18.41
N THR A 61 25.45 -8.31 -18.71
CA THR A 61 25.09 -9.43 -19.58
C THR A 61 25.06 -10.72 -18.76
N ALA A 62 24.12 -11.59 -19.09
CA ALA A 62 24.05 -12.96 -18.55
C ALA A 62 24.17 -13.99 -19.66
N PRO A 63 24.74 -15.18 -19.39
CA PRO A 63 24.78 -16.26 -20.35
C PRO A 63 23.35 -16.77 -20.60
N TYR A 64 22.95 -16.70 -21.86
CA TYR A 64 21.62 -17.16 -22.29
C TYR A 64 21.76 -18.36 -23.21
N PRO A 65 21.21 -19.53 -22.85
CA PRO A 65 21.24 -20.71 -23.70
C PRO A 65 20.33 -20.51 -24.93
N THR A 66 20.87 -20.75 -26.10
CA THR A 66 20.19 -20.65 -27.38
C THR A 66 20.61 -21.79 -28.28
N VAL A 67 20.10 -21.83 -29.49
CA VAL A 67 20.56 -22.73 -30.54
C VAL A 67 21.15 -21.94 -31.70
N ASP A 68 22.25 -22.44 -32.28
CA ASP A 68 22.85 -21.83 -33.44
C ASP A 68 22.00 -22.09 -34.72
N PHE A 69 22.46 -21.54 -35.84
CA PHE A 69 21.75 -21.72 -37.14
C PHE A 69 21.63 -23.18 -37.57
N PHE A 70 22.50 -24.06 -37.06
CA PHE A 70 22.50 -25.50 -37.35
C PHE A 70 21.74 -26.33 -36.31
N GLY A 71 21.12 -25.69 -35.30
CA GLY A 71 20.36 -26.37 -34.27
C GLY A 71 21.19 -26.89 -33.10
N ASN A 72 22.49 -26.56 -33.01
CA ASN A 72 23.34 -26.97 -31.91
C ASN A 72 23.15 -26.03 -30.67
N PRO A 73 23.12 -26.57 -29.44
CA PRO A 73 23.10 -25.77 -28.24
C PRO A 73 24.31 -24.84 -28.15
N THR A 74 24.06 -23.56 -27.99
CA THR A 74 25.11 -22.55 -27.80
C THR A 74 24.69 -21.59 -26.69
N VAL A 75 25.67 -20.80 -26.17
CA VAL A 75 25.41 -19.80 -25.13
C VAL A 75 25.85 -18.44 -25.64
N VAL A 76 24.91 -17.51 -25.67
CA VAL A 76 25.21 -16.11 -26.02
C VAL A 76 25.11 -15.23 -24.79
N GLN A 77 25.90 -14.14 -24.78
CA GLN A 77 25.78 -13.11 -23.73
C GLN A 77 24.58 -12.21 -24.08
N ALA A 78 23.49 -12.37 -23.34
CA ALA A 78 22.30 -11.52 -23.47
C ALA A 78 22.35 -10.39 -22.43
N LYS A 79 21.97 -9.19 -22.86
CA LYS A 79 21.87 -8.05 -21.94
C LYS A 79 20.68 -8.28 -21.01
N VAL A 80 20.95 -8.25 -19.70
CA VAL A 80 19.90 -8.27 -18.69
C VAL A 80 19.24 -6.88 -18.67
N GLN A 81 17.98 -6.81 -19.05
CA GLN A 81 17.19 -5.59 -19.01
C GLN A 81 16.07 -5.76 -18.00
N ILE A 82 16.03 -4.86 -17.03
CA ILE A 82 14.92 -4.70 -16.11
C ILE A 82 14.28 -3.37 -16.51
N ASP A 83 12.98 -3.37 -16.73
CA ASP A 83 12.26 -2.15 -17.08
C ASP A 83 12.02 -1.30 -15.82
N GLU A 84 13.13 -0.69 -15.34
CA GLU A 84 13.11 0.17 -14.16
C GLU A 84 12.11 1.33 -14.31
N LYS A 85 11.90 1.82 -15.54
CA LYS A 85 11.01 2.92 -15.83
C LYS A 85 9.55 2.53 -15.54
N ILE A 86 9.09 1.42 -16.12
CA ILE A 86 7.72 0.92 -15.89
C ILE A 86 7.51 0.58 -14.41
N LEU A 87 8.50 -0.03 -13.76
CA LEU A 87 8.41 -0.37 -12.34
C LEU A 87 8.31 0.89 -11.46
N GLY A 88 9.05 1.94 -11.78
CA GLY A 88 8.95 3.25 -11.13
C GLY A 88 7.57 3.88 -11.32
N GLU A 89 7.07 3.92 -12.56
CA GLU A 89 5.76 4.47 -12.88
C GLU A 89 4.61 3.74 -12.15
N ILE A 90 4.66 2.40 -12.06
CA ILE A 90 3.69 1.60 -11.29
C ILE A 90 3.69 2.00 -9.81
N ALA A 91 4.88 2.11 -9.22
CA ALA A 91 5.04 2.45 -7.82
C ALA A 91 4.53 3.86 -7.54
N ASP A 92 4.95 4.84 -8.33
CA ASP A 92 4.56 6.25 -8.18
C ASP A 92 3.05 6.44 -8.33
N LEU A 93 2.44 5.80 -9.34
CA LEU A 93 1.01 5.88 -9.63
C LEU A 93 0.16 5.37 -8.46
N THR A 94 0.63 4.36 -7.74
CA THR A 94 -0.09 3.71 -6.64
C THR A 94 0.30 4.23 -5.25
N GLY A 95 1.21 5.22 -5.18
CA GLY A 95 1.74 5.76 -3.92
C GLY A 95 2.65 4.80 -3.16
N GLY A 96 3.24 3.84 -3.87
CA GLY A 96 4.30 2.96 -3.39
C GLY A 96 5.69 3.54 -3.66
N ARG A 97 6.69 2.65 -3.83
CA ARG A 97 8.08 3.00 -4.13
C ARG A 97 8.77 1.92 -4.93
N TYR A 98 9.64 2.31 -5.87
CA TYR A 98 10.52 1.39 -6.57
C TYR A 98 11.80 1.15 -5.79
N PHE A 99 12.25 -0.10 -5.79
CA PHE A 99 13.52 -0.52 -5.21
C PHE A 99 14.30 -1.39 -6.19
N ARG A 100 15.61 -1.43 -6.00
CA ARG A 100 16.46 -2.36 -6.71
C ARG A 100 17.24 -3.24 -5.74
N ALA A 101 17.11 -4.55 -5.90
CA ALA A 101 17.87 -5.55 -5.16
C ALA A 101 18.94 -6.20 -6.05
N THR A 102 20.19 -6.09 -5.65
CA THR A 102 21.34 -6.71 -6.33
C THR A 102 21.74 -8.05 -5.73
N ASP A 103 21.34 -8.27 -4.48
CA ASP A 103 21.65 -9.44 -3.68
C ASP A 103 20.57 -9.67 -2.59
N ASN A 104 20.68 -10.81 -1.91
CA ASN A 104 19.73 -11.20 -0.87
C ASN A 104 19.77 -10.28 0.36
N ALA A 105 20.92 -9.76 0.74
CA ALA A 105 21.02 -8.85 1.89
C ALA A 105 20.31 -7.53 1.60
N LYS A 106 20.49 -7.01 0.38
CA LYS A 106 19.75 -5.82 -0.08
C LYS A 106 18.26 -6.06 -0.16
N LEU A 107 17.83 -7.22 -0.64
CA LEU A 107 16.42 -7.59 -0.69
C LEU A 107 15.82 -7.61 0.72
N GLN A 108 16.48 -8.19 1.70
CA GLN A 108 16.04 -8.20 3.09
C GLN A 108 15.88 -6.77 3.64
N SER A 109 16.88 -5.91 3.41
CA SER A 109 16.79 -4.51 3.86
C SER A 109 15.62 -3.74 3.23
N ILE A 110 15.25 -4.05 1.98
CA ILE A 110 14.10 -3.47 1.30
C ILE A 110 12.79 -3.92 1.95
N TYR A 111 12.65 -5.20 2.30
CA TYR A 111 11.47 -5.67 3.03
C TYR A 111 11.31 -4.99 4.38
N ASP A 112 12.42 -4.80 5.12
CA ASP A 112 12.40 -4.09 6.39
C ASP A 112 11.98 -2.62 6.23
N GLU A 113 12.47 -1.94 5.17
CA GLU A 113 12.09 -0.58 4.83
C GLU A 113 10.60 -0.48 4.49
N ILE A 114 10.08 -1.38 3.64
CA ILE A 114 8.64 -1.42 3.30
C ILE A 114 7.79 -1.64 4.55
N ASN A 115 8.20 -2.56 5.42
CA ASN A 115 7.49 -2.83 6.67
C ASN A 115 7.44 -1.60 7.59
N GLN A 116 8.52 -0.83 7.68
CA GLN A 116 8.54 0.43 8.43
C GLN A 116 7.62 1.49 7.82
N LEU A 117 7.65 1.65 6.48
CA LEU A 117 6.80 2.59 5.76
C LEU A 117 5.30 2.28 5.96
N GLU A 118 4.93 1.00 5.95
CA GLU A 118 3.54 0.61 6.13
C GLU A 118 3.08 0.71 7.59
N LYS A 119 3.91 0.38 8.56
CA LYS A 119 3.60 0.57 9.99
C LYS A 119 3.36 2.03 10.32
N SER A 120 4.23 2.92 9.88
CA SER A 120 4.09 4.36 10.13
C SER A 120 2.78 4.93 9.56
N LYS A 121 2.35 4.46 8.37
CA LYS A 121 1.10 4.90 7.76
C LYS A 121 -0.14 4.38 8.47
N VAL A 122 -0.10 3.16 9.00
CA VAL A 122 -1.20 2.58 9.79
C VAL A 122 -1.36 3.31 11.12
N GLU A 123 -0.27 3.65 11.80
CA GLU A 123 -0.30 4.43 13.05
C GLU A 123 -0.92 5.82 12.85
N ILE A 124 -0.56 6.54 11.79
CA ILE A 124 -1.16 7.85 11.47
C ILE A 124 -2.67 7.74 11.21
N SER A 125 -3.13 6.66 10.59
CA SER A 125 -4.55 6.43 10.34
C SER A 125 -5.34 6.05 11.61
N GLN A 126 -4.66 5.68 12.69
CA GLN A 126 -5.28 5.39 13.98
C GLN A 126 -5.45 6.63 14.87
N TYR A 127 -4.95 7.80 14.49
CA TYR A 127 -5.33 9.04 15.14
C TYR A 127 -6.80 9.33 14.85
N THR A 128 -7.58 8.67 15.61
CA THR A 128 -9.03 8.64 15.71
C THR A 128 -9.55 10.06 15.87
N THR A 129 -10.50 10.40 15.06
CA THR A 129 -11.48 11.44 15.38
C THR A 129 -12.19 11.02 16.66
N TYR A 130 -11.74 11.48 17.80
CA TYR A 130 -12.55 11.39 19.02
C TYR A 130 -13.77 12.26 18.78
N THR A 131 -14.89 11.61 18.56
CA THR A 131 -16.18 12.30 18.61
C THR A 131 -16.38 12.65 20.07
N GLU A 132 -16.15 13.90 20.41
CA GLU A 132 -16.33 14.39 21.76
C GLU A 132 -17.82 14.31 22.13
N GLU A 133 -18.20 13.26 22.80
CA GLU A 133 -19.59 13.07 23.27
C GLU A 133 -19.89 13.84 24.57
N TYR A 134 -18.93 14.61 25.07
CA TYR A 134 -19.11 15.34 26.32
C TYR A 134 -20.24 16.38 26.26
N LEU A 135 -20.57 16.90 25.09
CA LEU A 135 -21.60 17.93 24.91
C LEU A 135 -22.97 17.46 25.38
N ARG A 136 -23.31 16.19 25.13
CA ARG A 136 -24.60 15.59 25.59
C ARG A 136 -24.65 15.50 27.11
N TRP A 137 -23.55 15.08 27.73
CA TRP A 137 -23.47 14.97 29.19
C TRP A 137 -23.37 16.33 29.87
N ALA A 138 -22.65 17.28 29.26
CA ALA A 138 -22.60 18.66 29.73
C ALA A 138 -23.99 19.35 29.68
N ALA A 139 -24.73 19.14 28.59
CA ALA A 139 -26.11 19.64 28.47
C ALA A 139 -27.04 19.03 29.51
N ALA A 140 -26.94 17.72 29.77
CA ALA A 140 -27.73 17.07 30.82
C ALA A 140 -27.41 17.60 32.22
N ALA A 141 -26.11 17.78 32.52
CA ALA A 141 -25.67 18.37 33.80
C ALA A 141 -26.15 19.80 33.98
N LEU A 142 -26.10 20.63 32.94
CA LEU A 142 -26.64 22.00 32.97
C LEU A 142 -28.12 22.03 33.18
N ALA A 143 -28.89 21.12 32.52
CA ALA A 143 -30.33 21.01 32.71
C ALA A 143 -30.68 20.65 34.16
N LEU A 144 -29.98 19.71 34.79
CA LEU A 144 -30.18 19.33 36.18
C LEU A 144 -29.86 20.50 37.14
N LEU A 145 -28.82 21.27 36.90
CA LEU A 145 -28.52 22.47 37.68
C LEU A 145 -29.59 23.55 37.58
N LEU A 146 -30.18 23.73 36.37
CA LEU A 146 -31.29 24.66 36.19
C LEU A 146 -32.52 24.20 36.92
N VAL A 147 -32.84 22.90 36.89
CA VAL A 147 -33.97 22.34 37.65
C VAL A 147 -33.78 22.51 39.14
N GLU A 148 -32.58 22.23 39.68
CA GLU A 148 -32.23 22.45 41.08
C GLU A 148 -32.43 23.93 41.47
N PHE A 149 -31.88 24.84 40.64
CA PHE A 149 -32.02 26.28 40.89
C PHE A 149 -33.49 26.73 40.92
N LEU A 150 -34.30 26.24 39.97
CA LEU A 150 -35.75 26.54 39.93
C LEU A 150 -36.49 25.99 41.16
N LEU A 151 -36.21 24.75 41.54
CA LEU A 151 -36.81 24.14 42.73
C LEU A 151 -36.43 24.89 43.98
N ARG A 152 -35.21 25.31 44.12
CA ARG A 152 -34.68 26.06 45.29
C ARG A 152 -35.26 27.47 45.36
N THR A 153 -35.48 28.13 44.24
CA THR A 153 -35.96 29.50 44.21
C THR A 153 -37.47 29.62 44.27
N LEU A 154 -38.21 28.66 43.68
CA LEU A 154 -39.66 28.71 43.57
C LEU A 154 -40.39 27.88 44.64
N TRP A 155 -39.85 26.74 45.04
CA TRP A 155 -40.52 25.81 45.96
C TRP A 155 -39.93 25.80 47.38
N LEU A 156 -38.61 25.81 47.52
CA LEU A 156 -37.98 25.78 48.85
C LEU A 156 -37.85 27.14 49.54
N LYS A 157 -38.20 28.24 48.89
CA LYS A 157 -38.25 29.57 49.50
C LYS A 157 -39.44 29.77 50.44
N SER A 158 -40.34 28.83 50.53
CA SER A 158 -41.55 28.89 51.38
C SER A 158 -41.46 28.02 52.64
N LEU A 159 -40.27 27.48 53.01
CA LEU A 159 -40.06 26.82 54.29
C LEU A 159 -39.35 27.81 55.22
N PRO A 160 -39.93 28.18 56.35
CA PRO A 160 -39.30 29.03 57.35
C PRO A 160 -38.13 28.37 58.03
#